data_8be651011e40b776fce12853247088ac
#
_entry.id   8be651011e40b776fce12853247088ac
#
_cell.length_a   1.000
_cell.length_b   1.000
_cell.length_c   1.000
_cell.angle_alpha   90.00
_cell.angle_beta   90.00
_cell.angle_gamma   90.00
#
_symmetry.space_group_name_H-M   'P 1'
#
loop_
_entity.id
_entity.type
_entity.pdbx_description
1 polymer ?
#
loop_
_entity_poly.entity_id
_entity_poly.type
_entity_poly.pdbx_seq_one_letter_code
_entity_poly.pdbx_strand_id
1 'polypeptide(L)'
;EAVLETAARLWPDTGGVSQSNAARHRQSCVRDADNGAARLIVADIGTGSGAIAVALAVRRPDWRVFATDLSPDALAVAKANAERHGVADRVAFVSGDLLEPFVTGVADAVPDIVVSNPPYIPSSDLSGLQREVRDYEPRLALDGGADGLDPYRRMADQLRRLPSAPRLVAFEVGFGQ
;
A
#
# COMPACT_ATOMS: atom_id res chain seq x y z
N GLU A 1 -4.97 -11.56 -4.24
CA GLU A 1 -4.77 -12.99 -3.92
C GLU A 1 -3.27 -13.28 -3.69
N ALA A 2 -2.38 -13.04 -4.67
CA ALA A 2 -0.95 -13.35 -4.58
C ALA A 2 -0.24 -12.70 -3.37
N VAL A 3 -0.57 -11.46 -3.02
CA VAL A 3 0.00 -10.78 -1.83
C VAL A 3 -0.40 -11.51 -0.55
N LEU A 4 -1.66 -11.91 -0.44
CA LEU A 4 -2.18 -12.64 0.72
C LEU A 4 -1.57 -14.04 0.83
N GLU A 5 -1.43 -14.75 -0.29
CA GLU A 5 -0.78 -16.07 -0.34
C GLU A 5 0.70 -16.00 0.05
N THR A 6 1.42 -15.02 -0.50
CA THR A 6 2.83 -14.81 -0.17
C THR A 6 2.99 -14.40 1.29
N ALA A 7 2.15 -13.50 1.78
CA ALA A 7 2.16 -13.11 3.18
C ALA A 7 1.85 -14.29 4.10
N ALA A 8 0.87 -15.15 3.77
CA ALA A 8 0.54 -16.34 4.54
C ALA A 8 1.70 -17.36 4.61
N ARG A 9 2.51 -17.45 3.54
CA ARG A 9 3.73 -18.30 3.55
C ARG A 9 4.84 -17.73 4.42
N LEU A 10 5.02 -16.41 4.40
CA LEU A 10 6.06 -15.72 5.17
C LEU A 10 5.67 -15.57 6.65
N TRP A 11 4.37 -15.48 6.93
CA TRP A 11 3.78 -15.36 8.28
C TRP A 11 2.63 -16.36 8.41
N PRO A 12 2.92 -17.65 8.57
CA PRO A 12 1.89 -18.60 8.93
C PRO A 12 1.29 -18.16 10.27
N ASP A 13 -0.03 -18.30 10.42
CA ASP A 13 -0.74 -17.96 11.65
C ASP A 13 -0.12 -18.75 12.83
N THR A 14 0.88 -18.18 13.46
CA THR A 14 1.51 -18.75 14.64
C THR A 14 0.69 -18.35 15.85
N GLY A 15 -0.24 -19.21 16.22
CA GLY A 15 -0.72 -19.25 17.59
C GLY A 15 0.47 -19.57 18.52
N GLY A 16 1.21 -18.55 18.94
CA GLY A 16 2.34 -18.68 19.87
C GLY A 16 3.69 -18.26 19.29
N VAL A 17 4.04 -17.01 19.47
CA VAL A 17 5.38 -16.49 19.12
C VAL A 17 6.39 -16.98 20.14
N SER A 18 7.33 -17.81 19.73
CA SER A 18 8.55 -18.12 20.49
C SER A 18 9.37 -16.83 20.70
N GLN A 19 9.69 -16.55 21.97
CA GLN A 19 10.29 -15.28 22.44
C GLN A 19 11.73 -14.99 21.98
N SER A 20 12.37 -15.83 21.18
CA SER A 20 13.81 -15.74 20.92
C SER A 20 14.27 -14.80 19.81
N ASN A 21 13.38 -14.31 18.92
CA ASN A 21 13.73 -13.39 17.82
C ASN A 21 13.15 -11.98 17.96
N ALA A 22 12.49 -11.68 19.07
CA ALA A 22 11.73 -10.43 19.29
C ALA A 22 12.60 -9.18 19.54
N ALA A 23 13.91 -9.33 19.78
CA ALA A 23 14.73 -8.22 20.29
C ALA A 23 15.21 -7.22 19.20
N ARG A 24 15.24 -7.60 17.94
CA ARG A 24 15.79 -6.74 16.85
C ARG A 24 14.75 -6.04 15.98
N HIS A 25 13.45 -6.36 16.12
CA HIS A 25 12.36 -5.86 15.25
C HIS A 25 11.32 -5.02 16.00
N ARG A 26 11.64 -4.48 17.18
CA ARG A 26 10.66 -3.83 18.06
C ARG A 26 10.23 -2.40 17.66
N GLN A 27 10.72 -1.84 16.56
CA GLN A 27 10.42 -0.44 16.20
C GLN A 27 9.33 -0.26 15.13
N SER A 28 8.92 -1.32 14.40
CA SER A 28 7.99 -1.20 13.28
C SER A 28 6.54 -1.63 13.54
N CYS A 29 6.25 -2.25 14.70
CA CYS A 29 4.90 -2.72 14.98
C CYS A 29 4.18 -1.80 15.95
N VAL A 30 3.05 -1.22 15.55
CA VAL A 30 2.11 -0.56 16.46
C VAL A 30 1.52 -1.61 17.39
N ARG A 31 1.72 -1.44 18.69
CA ARG A 31 1.11 -2.32 19.70
C ARG A 31 -0.28 -1.80 20.03
N ASP A 32 -1.28 -2.67 19.95
CA ASP A 32 -2.57 -2.35 20.54
C ASP A 32 -2.46 -2.29 22.06
N ALA A 33 -3.15 -1.30 22.63
CA ALA A 33 -3.23 -1.15 24.08
C ALA A 33 -3.94 -2.34 24.77
N ASP A 34 -4.74 -3.12 24.00
CA ASP A 34 -5.64 -4.14 24.57
C ASP A 34 -5.06 -5.56 24.67
N ASN A 35 -4.11 -5.98 23.82
CA ASN A 35 -3.61 -7.36 23.88
C ASN A 35 -2.11 -7.57 23.61
N GLY A 36 -1.35 -6.50 23.39
CA GLY A 36 0.12 -6.57 23.22
C GLY A 36 0.62 -7.33 21.99
N ALA A 37 -0.26 -7.78 21.10
CA ALA A 37 0.11 -8.44 19.86
C ALA A 37 0.61 -7.40 18.84
N ALA A 38 1.75 -7.68 18.19
CA ALA A 38 2.26 -6.86 17.11
C ALA A 38 1.43 -7.09 15.87
N ARG A 39 0.76 -6.03 15.35
CA ARG A 39 0.05 -6.09 14.08
C ARG A 39 0.99 -5.78 12.93
N LEU A 40 0.86 -6.52 11.82
CA LEU A 40 1.55 -6.16 10.57
C LEU A 40 0.98 -4.85 10.01
N ILE A 41 1.89 -3.98 9.59
CA ILE A 41 1.57 -2.73 8.94
C ILE A 41 1.72 -2.90 7.44
N VAL A 42 0.64 -2.66 6.73
CA VAL A 42 0.60 -2.73 5.26
C VAL A 42 0.35 -1.35 4.70
N ALA A 43 1.13 -0.95 3.71
CA ALA A 43 0.95 0.29 2.96
C ALA A 43 0.47 -0.02 1.54
N ASP A 44 -0.70 0.48 1.17
CA ASP A 44 -1.25 0.49 -0.19
C ASP A 44 -0.98 1.86 -0.80
N ILE A 45 -0.05 1.92 -1.74
CA ILE A 45 0.50 3.14 -2.31
C ILE A 45 -0.21 3.46 -3.63
N GLY A 46 -0.75 4.68 -3.75
CA GLY A 46 -1.64 5.04 -4.85
C GLY A 46 -2.94 4.25 -4.78
N THR A 47 -3.59 4.30 -3.62
CA THR A 47 -4.73 3.43 -3.29
C THR A 47 -5.94 3.64 -4.19
N GLY A 48 -6.08 4.79 -4.84
CA GLY A 48 -7.20 5.12 -5.71
C GLY A 48 -8.54 5.01 -4.96
N SER A 49 -9.39 4.13 -5.42
CA SER A 49 -10.68 3.84 -4.77
C SER A 49 -10.59 3.05 -3.46
N GLY A 50 -9.39 2.66 -3.03
CA GLY A 50 -9.16 1.82 -1.86
C GLY A 50 -9.37 0.33 -2.10
N ALA A 51 -9.44 -0.12 -3.34
CA ALA A 51 -9.78 -1.51 -3.67
C ALA A 51 -8.85 -2.53 -3.01
N ILE A 52 -7.52 -2.28 -3.07
CA ILE A 52 -6.52 -3.17 -2.45
C ILE A 52 -6.56 -3.02 -0.92
N ALA A 53 -6.51 -1.78 -0.41
CA ALA A 53 -6.51 -1.51 1.02
C ALA A 53 -7.73 -2.12 1.73
N VAL A 54 -8.93 -1.92 1.19
CA VAL A 54 -10.19 -2.44 1.74
C VAL A 54 -10.20 -3.96 1.69
N ALA A 55 -9.80 -4.57 0.55
CA ALA A 55 -9.75 -6.02 0.42
C ALA A 55 -8.79 -6.67 1.42
N LEU A 56 -7.63 -6.06 1.66
CA LEU A 56 -6.66 -6.52 2.67
C LEU A 56 -7.22 -6.39 4.08
N ALA A 57 -7.82 -5.25 4.42
CA ALA A 57 -8.41 -5.01 5.73
C ALA A 57 -9.58 -5.95 6.04
N VAL A 58 -10.40 -6.31 5.04
CA VAL A 58 -11.48 -7.30 5.19
C VAL A 58 -10.93 -8.69 5.46
N ARG A 59 -9.92 -9.11 4.68
CA ARG A 59 -9.37 -10.48 4.75
C ARG A 59 -8.42 -10.71 5.92
N ARG A 60 -7.78 -9.64 6.41
CA ARG A 60 -6.80 -9.70 7.50
C ARG A 60 -7.17 -8.71 8.61
N PRO A 61 -8.10 -9.10 9.48
CA PRO A 61 -8.54 -8.24 10.60
C PRO A 61 -7.44 -7.96 11.62
N ASP A 62 -6.38 -8.76 11.61
CA ASP A 62 -5.15 -8.63 12.40
C ASP A 62 -4.15 -7.61 11.84
N TRP A 63 -4.37 -7.08 10.62
CA TRP A 63 -3.49 -6.11 9.99
C TRP A 63 -3.98 -4.67 10.19
N ARG A 64 -3.04 -3.73 10.20
CA ARG A 64 -3.31 -2.30 10.07
C ARG A 64 -2.91 -1.85 8.67
N VAL A 65 -3.83 -1.24 7.96
CA VAL A 65 -3.60 -0.81 6.58
C VAL A 65 -3.46 0.70 6.52
N PHE A 66 -2.47 1.19 5.80
CA PHE A 66 -2.32 2.58 5.41
C PHE A 66 -2.61 2.68 3.92
N ALA A 67 -3.60 3.48 3.56
CA ALA A 67 -3.98 3.78 2.19
C ALA A 67 -3.47 5.19 1.85
N THR A 68 -2.50 5.29 0.95
CA THR A 68 -1.93 6.58 0.55
C THR A 68 -2.30 6.93 -0.87
N ASP A 69 -2.57 8.21 -1.13
CA ASP A 69 -2.80 8.74 -2.47
C ASP A 69 -2.42 10.21 -2.53
N LEU A 70 -2.03 10.66 -3.71
CA LEU A 70 -1.77 12.07 -3.99
C LEU A 70 -3.08 12.86 -4.14
N SER A 71 -4.15 12.19 -4.59
CA SER A 71 -5.48 12.78 -4.81
C SER A 71 -6.34 12.71 -3.54
N PRO A 72 -6.74 13.86 -2.97
CA PRO A 72 -7.70 13.88 -1.86
C PRO A 72 -9.06 13.27 -2.23
N ASP A 73 -9.48 13.41 -3.50
CA ASP A 73 -10.74 12.86 -3.98
C ASP A 73 -10.69 11.32 -4.01
N ALA A 74 -9.55 10.74 -4.42
CA ALA A 74 -9.33 9.31 -4.35
C ALA A 74 -9.42 8.81 -2.90
N LEU A 75 -8.78 9.50 -1.95
CA LEU A 75 -8.84 9.16 -0.53
C LEU A 75 -10.26 9.27 0.03
N ALA A 76 -11.07 10.25 -0.42
CA ALA A 76 -12.46 10.36 -0.01
C ALA A 76 -13.28 9.14 -0.47
N VAL A 77 -13.07 8.69 -1.71
CA VAL A 77 -13.71 7.48 -2.25
C VAL A 77 -13.25 6.23 -1.50
N ALA A 78 -11.94 6.10 -1.27
CA ALA A 78 -11.36 4.97 -0.52
C ALA A 78 -11.95 4.88 0.90
N LYS A 79 -12.08 6.02 1.58
CA LYS A 79 -12.68 6.10 2.91
C LYS A 79 -14.16 5.66 2.90
N ALA A 80 -14.96 6.16 1.96
CA ALA A 80 -16.36 5.77 1.82
C ALA A 80 -16.50 4.26 1.54
N ASN A 81 -15.59 3.69 0.75
CA ASN A 81 -15.57 2.25 0.50
C ASN A 81 -15.19 1.45 1.77
N ALA A 82 -14.20 1.91 2.54
CA ALA A 82 -13.82 1.27 3.80
C ALA A 82 -14.97 1.32 4.84
N GLU A 83 -15.70 2.44 4.92
CA GLU A 83 -16.89 2.57 5.77
C GLU A 83 -17.98 1.59 5.34
N ARG A 84 -18.27 1.49 4.03
CA ARG A 84 -19.26 0.55 3.49
C ARG A 84 -18.93 -0.92 3.79
N HIS A 85 -17.64 -1.25 3.85
CA HIS A 85 -17.16 -2.60 4.16
C HIS A 85 -16.88 -2.82 5.65
N GLY A 86 -17.13 -1.84 6.52
CA GLY A 86 -16.98 -1.96 7.97
C GLY A 86 -15.53 -2.13 8.43
N VAL A 87 -14.56 -1.53 7.70
CA VAL A 87 -13.13 -1.65 8.00
C VAL A 87 -12.42 -0.30 8.18
N ALA A 88 -13.18 0.79 8.23
CA ALA A 88 -12.61 2.14 8.31
C ALA A 88 -11.76 2.38 9.58
N ASP A 89 -12.01 1.67 10.65
CA ASP A 89 -11.26 1.70 11.91
C ASP A 89 -9.85 1.09 11.80
N ARG A 90 -9.61 0.27 10.78
CA ARG A 90 -8.33 -0.44 10.53
C ARG A 90 -7.57 0.11 9.34
N VAL A 91 -8.13 1.07 8.60
CA VAL A 91 -7.50 1.72 7.45
C VAL A 91 -7.21 3.18 7.79
N ALA A 92 -5.94 3.57 7.78
CA ALA A 92 -5.52 4.95 7.90
C ALA A 92 -5.33 5.55 6.49
N PHE A 93 -5.99 6.67 6.23
CA PHE A 93 -5.91 7.37 4.94
C PHE A 93 -4.94 8.53 5.06
N VAL A 94 -3.89 8.54 4.22
CA VAL A 94 -2.81 9.53 4.29
C VAL A 94 -2.58 10.15 2.92
N SER A 95 -2.74 11.46 2.82
CA SER A 95 -2.38 12.19 1.60
C SER A 95 -0.88 12.31 1.47
N GLY A 96 -0.36 11.98 0.30
CA GLY A 96 1.06 12.12 0.01
C GLY A 96 1.49 11.45 -1.27
N ASP A 97 2.72 11.74 -1.65
CA ASP A 97 3.32 11.28 -2.89
C ASP A 97 4.06 9.96 -2.68
N LEU A 98 3.44 8.87 -3.13
CA LEU A 98 3.96 7.52 -3.01
C LEU A 98 4.29 7.17 -1.53
N LEU A 99 5.55 6.78 -1.25
CA LEU A 99 6.02 6.43 0.10
C LEU A 99 6.48 7.63 0.94
N GLU A 100 6.45 8.85 0.41
CA GLU A 100 6.93 10.04 1.13
C GLU A 100 6.33 10.22 2.53
N PRO A 101 5.04 9.93 2.79
CA PRO A 101 4.49 10.00 4.15
C PRO A 101 5.21 9.11 5.17
N PHE A 102 5.71 7.96 4.75
CA PHE A 102 6.48 7.04 5.62
C PHE A 102 7.94 7.46 5.76
N VAL A 103 8.52 8.06 4.71
CA VAL A 103 9.90 8.58 4.72
C VAL A 103 10.02 9.79 5.64
N THR A 104 9.03 10.68 5.63
CA THR A 104 9.01 11.91 6.43
C THR A 104 8.44 11.74 7.83
N GLY A 105 7.88 10.56 8.14
CA GLY A 105 7.25 10.27 9.43
C GLY A 105 5.83 10.84 9.59
N VAL A 106 5.23 11.41 8.54
CA VAL A 106 3.84 11.90 8.59
C VAL A 106 2.85 10.75 8.86
N ALA A 107 3.13 9.58 8.30
CA ALA A 107 2.31 8.39 8.54
C ALA A 107 2.51 7.79 9.94
N ASP A 108 3.54 8.19 10.70
CA ASP A 108 3.90 7.66 12.02
C ASP A 108 3.87 6.12 12.08
N ALA A 109 4.37 5.51 11.03
CA ALA A 109 4.41 4.05 10.86
C ALA A 109 5.57 3.65 9.95
N VAL A 110 6.04 2.42 10.13
CA VAL A 110 7.00 1.78 9.21
C VAL A 110 6.32 0.54 8.62
N PRO A 111 6.09 0.48 7.31
CA PRO A 111 5.37 -0.63 6.71
C PRO A 111 6.22 -1.92 6.70
N ASP A 112 5.60 -3.02 7.11
CA ASP A 112 6.14 -4.38 6.94
C ASP A 112 5.92 -4.88 5.51
N ILE A 113 4.82 -4.44 4.90
CA ILE A 113 4.41 -4.82 3.54
C ILE A 113 4.07 -3.55 2.77
N VAL A 114 4.59 -3.44 1.56
CA VAL A 114 4.22 -2.38 0.61
C VAL A 114 3.57 -3.03 -0.61
N VAL A 115 2.39 -2.55 -0.96
CA VAL A 115 1.68 -2.93 -2.18
C VAL A 115 1.35 -1.69 -3.00
N SER A 116 1.33 -1.80 -4.32
CA SER A 116 0.91 -0.72 -5.20
C SER A 116 0.45 -1.25 -6.55
N ASN A 117 -0.58 -0.62 -7.09
CA ASN A 117 -0.89 -0.63 -8.51
C ASN A 117 -0.70 0.80 -9.04
N PRO A 118 0.53 1.21 -9.33
CA PRO A 118 0.82 2.57 -9.73
C PRO A 118 0.47 2.79 -11.21
N PRO A 119 0.35 4.03 -11.68
CA PRO A 119 0.24 4.31 -13.10
C PRO A 119 1.48 3.81 -13.84
N TYR A 120 1.26 3.04 -14.92
CA TYR A 120 2.35 2.39 -15.66
C TYR A 120 2.27 2.56 -17.18
N ILE A 121 1.33 3.36 -17.68
CA ILE A 121 1.15 3.56 -19.13
C ILE A 121 2.14 4.63 -19.59
N PRO A 122 2.97 4.36 -20.61
CA PRO A 122 3.80 5.40 -21.21
C PRO A 122 2.98 6.59 -21.67
N SER A 123 3.46 7.80 -21.44
CA SER A 123 2.73 9.04 -21.77
C SER A 123 2.35 9.12 -23.26
N SER A 124 3.17 8.52 -24.16
CA SER A 124 2.89 8.43 -25.60
C SER A 124 1.65 7.60 -25.92
N ASP A 125 1.35 6.60 -25.09
CA ASP A 125 0.33 5.59 -25.38
C ASP A 125 -1.05 5.99 -24.85
N LEU A 126 -1.12 7.00 -24.00
CA LEU A 126 -2.37 7.49 -23.39
C LEU A 126 -3.44 7.88 -24.43
N SER A 127 -3.03 8.46 -25.56
CA SER A 127 -3.96 8.86 -26.62
C SER A 127 -4.57 7.66 -27.36
N GLY A 128 -3.91 6.51 -27.32
CA GLY A 128 -4.34 5.27 -27.95
C GLY A 128 -5.23 4.37 -27.09
N LEU A 129 -5.47 4.76 -25.84
CA LEU A 129 -6.29 3.98 -24.92
C LEU A 129 -7.76 3.92 -25.39
N GLN A 130 -8.43 2.86 -24.94
CA GLN A 130 -9.88 2.74 -25.12
C GLN A 130 -10.57 3.95 -24.50
N ARG A 131 -11.65 4.40 -25.14
CA ARG A 131 -12.36 5.63 -24.79
C ARG A 131 -12.82 5.62 -23.33
N GLU A 132 -13.27 4.47 -22.82
CA GLU A 132 -13.77 4.27 -21.46
C GLU A 132 -12.68 4.56 -20.42
N VAL A 133 -11.44 4.20 -20.72
CA VAL A 133 -10.28 4.47 -19.85
C VAL A 133 -9.79 5.91 -20.03
N ARG A 134 -9.53 6.30 -21.30
CA ARG A 134 -8.95 7.59 -21.63
C ARG A 134 -9.80 8.78 -21.18
N ASP A 135 -11.14 8.71 -21.35
CA ASP A 135 -12.06 9.83 -21.16
C ASP A 135 -12.63 9.87 -19.72
N TYR A 136 -12.57 8.77 -18.95
CA TYR A 136 -13.20 8.68 -17.63
C TYR A 136 -12.22 8.46 -16.48
N GLU A 137 -11.03 7.92 -16.73
CA GLU A 137 -10.04 7.77 -15.67
C GLU A 137 -9.12 9.01 -15.59
N PRO A 138 -8.80 9.47 -14.37
CA PRO A 138 -7.86 10.58 -14.20
C PRO A 138 -6.51 10.26 -14.85
N ARG A 139 -5.95 11.19 -15.61
CA ARG A 139 -4.62 11.02 -16.21
C ARG A 139 -3.55 10.63 -15.18
N LEU A 140 -3.65 11.19 -13.98
CA LEU A 140 -2.74 10.88 -12.86
C LEU A 140 -2.75 9.38 -12.48
N ALA A 141 -3.86 8.69 -12.69
CA ALA A 141 -3.99 7.26 -12.41
C ALA A 141 -3.44 6.36 -13.54
N LEU A 142 -3.12 6.93 -14.72
CA LEU A 142 -2.72 6.20 -15.91
C LEU A 142 -1.26 6.46 -16.32
N ASP A 143 -0.81 7.72 -16.21
CA ASP A 143 0.45 8.21 -16.77
C ASP A 143 1.65 7.78 -15.92
N GLY A 144 2.39 6.80 -16.39
CA GLY A 144 3.62 6.30 -15.76
C GLY A 144 4.90 7.01 -16.23
N GLY A 145 4.78 8.11 -16.98
CA GLY A 145 5.93 8.84 -17.53
C GLY A 145 6.39 8.33 -18.89
N ALA A 146 7.59 8.70 -19.30
CA ALA A 146 8.08 8.48 -20.66
C ALA A 146 8.07 7.01 -21.11
N ASP A 147 8.41 6.09 -20.21
CA ASP A 147 8.46 4.64 -20.45
C ASP A 147 7.54 3.84 -19.51
N GLY A 148 6.67 4.52 -18.75
CA GLY A 148 5.75 3.89 -17.81
C GLY A 148 6.41 3.45 -16.49
N LEU A 149 7.67 3.80 -16.22
CA LEU A 149 8.42 3.30 -15.07
C LEU A 149 8.73 4.38 -14.02
N ASP A 150 8.33 5.62 -14.21
CA ASP A 150 8.68 6.71 -13.30
C ASP A 150 8.18 6.49 -11.87
N PRO A 151 6.95 6.02 -11.62
CA PRO A 151 6.50 5.73 -10.26
C PRO A 151 7.33 4.64 -9.57
N TYR A 152 7.75 3.61 -10.31
CA TYR A 152 8.57 2.52 -9.76
C TYR A 152 9.96 3.00 -9.37
N ARG A 153 10.62 3.82 -10.20
CA ARG A 153 11.93 4.41 -9.88
C ARG A 153 11.85 5.26 -8.61
N ARG A 154 10.81 6.10 -8.53
CA ARG A 154 10.56 6.94 -7.36
C ARG A 154 10.30 6.12 -6.11
N MET A 155 9.44 5.09 -6.18
CA MET A 155 9.20 4.18 -5.06
C MET A 155 10.47 3.44 -4.65
N ALA A 156 11.29 2.98 -5.60
CA ALA A 156 12.56 2.31 -5.29
C ALA A 156 13.53 3.23 -4.53
N ASP A 157 13.58 4.52 -4.87
CA ASP A 157 14.40 5.50 -4.16
C ASP A 157 13.83 5.82 -2.76
N GLN A 158 12.51 5.93 -2.63
CA GLN A 158 11.84 6.15 -1.35
C GLN A 158 11.96 4.94 -0.41
N LEU A 159 11.88 3.71 -0.94
CA LEU A 159 12.09 2.47 -0.16
C LEU A 159 13.46 2.44 0.53
N ARG A 160 14.52 2.96 -0.13
CA ARG A 160 15.87 3.06 0.47
C ARG A 160 15.96 4.07 1.61
N ARG A 161 15.03 5.03 1.65
CA ARG A 161 14.96 6.11 2.64
C ARG A 161 14.07 5.78 3.83
N LEU A 162 13.34 4.66 3.79
CA LEU A 162 12.53 4.21 4.92
C LEU A 162 13.40 3.89 6.14
N PRO A 163 12.89 4.09 7.37
CA PRO A 163 13.61 3.76 8.61
C PRO A 163 14.03 2.29 8.70
N SER A 164 13.26 1.39 8.11
CA SER A 164 13.63 -0.02 7.90
C SER A 164 13.05 -0.53 6.59
N ALA A 165 13.72 -1.54 6.01
CA ALA A 165 13.23 -2.16 4.78
C ALA A 165 11.95 -2.97 5.05
N PRO A 166 10.92 -2.85 4.19
CA PRO A 166 9.76 -3.74 4.23
C PRO A 166 10.17 -5.19 4.02
N ARG A 167 9.42 -6.10 4.59
CA ARG A 167 9.65 -7.55 4.44
C ARG A 167 9.08 -8.08 3.12
N LEU A 168 8.10 -7.39 2.57
CA LEU A 168 7.49 -7.70 1.28
C LEU A 168 7.18 -6.41 0.52
N VAL A 169 7.52 -6.39 -0.77
CA VAL A 169 7.10 -5.36 -1.73
C VAL A 169 6.45 -6.06 -2.91
N ALA A 170 5.24 -5.65 -3.27
CA ALA A 170 4.49 -6.21 -4.39
C ALA A 170 3.89 -5.09 -5.25
N PHE A 171 4.29 -5.04 -6.51
CA PHE A 171 3.79 -4.06 -7.48
C PHE A 171 3.07 -4.77 -8.63
N GLU A 172 1.94 -4.20 -9.05
CA GLU A 172 1.41 -4.48 -10.38
C GLU A 172 2.31 -3.80 -11.42
N VAL A 173 2.52 -4.45 -12.56
CA VAL A 173 3.34 -3.93 -13.66
C VAL A 173 2.63 -4.13 -14.98
N GLY A 174 2.87 -3.23 -15.91
CA GLY A 174 2.34 -3.33 -17.28
C GLY A 174 2.98 -4.49 -18.05
N PHE A 175 2.28 -4.93 -19.09
CA PHE A 175 2.81 -5.98 -19.97
C PHE A 175 4.13 -5.55 -20.61
N GLY A 176 5.16 -6.40 -20.49
CA GLY A 176 6.48 -6.15 -21.03
C GLY A 176 7.42 -5.31 -20.15
N GLN A 177 6.96 -4.89 -18.99
CA GLN A 177 7.80 -4.13 -18.02
C GLN A 177 8.60 -5.09 -17.11
#